data_089fd0d2166a028022b0b316d4f26712
#
_entry.id   089fd0d2166a028022b0b316d4f26712
#
_cell.length_a   1.000
_cell.length_b   1.000
_cell.length_c   1.000
_cell.angle_alpha   90.00
_cell.angle_beta   90.00
_cell.angle_gamma   90.00
#
_symmetry.space_group_name_H-M   'P 1'
#
loop_
_entity.id
_entity.type
_entity.pdbx_description
1 polymer ?
#
loop_
_entity_poly.entity_id
_entity_poly.type
_entity_poly.pdbx_seq_one_letter_code
_entity_poly.pdbx_strand_id
1 'polypeptide(L)'
;MTPVERPVFSPSKAGCEKASVVRAGERAGEICVDDAAELGLTVVDLGDAWTPRIFTADPKTGSAPEYRGKYLELAANPSADLGLHGIAPNLSILAARLADEKRAACDAGIDRSALLDLDAERAASSDAAAQAKVVKRAESGPAMRAMQETLVCEGFLKKASVSGRSGQATHAALEPFRKRHMVVGLGIDAATVHALALGSDELAFRALLRGLRERVVDATGLLEDGTASESFHLVAGRELDLSRFAPRTHERLENGAPDLVDAATDAAARELGWTSPEATRRALAALGRDGVAKLKVAVELPKAPAYHTDAMELRVEIDRGDVYKTPAHRVRDGKRPEDVRPPTFVLYAKDGEREVALMRWATTIGGWKKERKEDGEIGLEYKESDVGDRFWRQLIAAPAWLPPESTPETDLVKEDAEGNLAVKRDLVQPGYRNAYGLVMLIHHEEVRRGGKVQWADHGIRTHGSVDYRSIKNGTSHGCHRLYNQLALRLSGFLLEHRTHTRKGKMQVDFRRTLEIEDKTVELDVPSRGYLYELDPPVPVRVLKGNTGTEEPKSLSSQGPSNADGSAVRG
;
A
#
# COMPACT_ATOMS: atom_id res chain seq x y z
N MET A 1 -32.51 37.53 -8.68
CA MET A 1 -31.36 36.70 -9.00
C MET A 1 -31.68 35.97 -10.28
N THR A 2 -31.05 36.32 -11.38
CA THR A 2 -31.18 35.61 -12.65
C THR A 2 -30.64 34.20 -12.46
N PRO A 3 -31.35 33.13 -12.94
CA PRO A 3 -30.80 31.78 -12.89
C PRO A 3 -29.50 31.77 -13.70
N VAL A 4 -28.40 31.39 -13.08
CA VAL A 4 -27.16 31.11 -13.80
C VAL A 4 -27.47 29.89 -14.68
N GLU A 5 -27.54 30.12 -16.00
CA GLU A 5 -27.66 29.03 -16.96
C GLU A 5 -26.51 28.06 -16.71
N ARG A 6 -26.85 26.83 -16.31
CA ARG A 6 -25.86 25.76 -16.15
C ARG A 6 -25.32 25.43 -17.54
N PRO A 7 -24.00 25.42 -17.76
CA PRO A 7 -23.45 25.05 -19.05
C PRO A 7 -23.89 23.62 -19.41
N VAL A 8 -24.47 23.46 -20.60
CA VAL A 8 -24.85 22.16 -21.14
C VAL A 8 -23.61 21.55 -21.78
N PHE A 9 -23.09 20.48 -21.18
CA PHE A 9 -21.94 19.76 -21.70
C PHE A 9 -22.38 18.77 -22.79
N SER A 10 -21.71 18.80 -23.94
CA SER A 10 -21.93 17.88 -25.06
C SER A 10 -20.59 17.47 -25.66
N PRO A 11 -20.44 16.20 -26.13
CA PRO A 11 -19.21 15.74 -26.75
C PRO A 11 -18.86 16.55 -28.00
N SER A 12 -17.60 16.96 -28.13
CA SER A 12 -17.13 17.76 -29.29
C SER A 12 -17.08 16.96 -30.59
N LYS A 13 -16.94 15.63 -30.51
CA LYS A 13 -16.78 14.72 -31.67
C LYS A 13 -17.62 13.46 -31.52
N ALA A 14 -18.19 13.01 -32.63
CA ALA A 14 -18.83 11.69 -32.70
C ALA A 14 -17.77 10.57 -32.60
N GLY A 15 -18.04 9.55 -31.77
CA GLY A 15 -17.16 8.38 -31.64
C GLY A 15 -15.96 8.54 -30.70
N CYS A 16 -15.81 9.69 -30.02
CA CYS A 16 -14.80 9.85 -28.99
C CYS A 16 -15.14 9.03 -27.73
N GLU A 17 -14.13 8.72 -26.94
CA GLU A 17 -14.33 8.18 -25.60
C GLU A 17 -14.99 9.23 -24.71
N LYS A 18 -16.07 8.86 -24.00
CA LYS A 18 -16.91 9.79 -23.26
C LYS A 18 -16.70 9.69 -21.76
N ALA A 19 -16.80 10.84 -21.09
CA ALA A 19 -16.93 10.95 -19.65
C ALA A 19 -18.20 11.72 -19.29
N SER A 20 -18.90 11.27 -18.25
CA SER A 20 -20.06 11.98 -17.69
C SER A 20 -19.59 13.14 -16.82
N VAL A 21 -20.03 14.36 -17.12
CA VAL A 21 -19.79 15.50 -16.23
C VAL A 21 -20.74 15.41 -15.05
N VAL A 22 -20.19 15.38 -13.85
CA VAL A 22 -20.96 15.26 -12.60
C VAL A 22 -20.70 16.47 -11.73
N ARG A 23 -21.77 17.04 -11.16
CA ARG A 23 -21.73 18.21 -10.27
C ARG A 23 -22.68 17.96 -9.08
N ALA A 24 -22.13 17.94 -7.88
CA ALA A 24 -22.91 17.76 -6.65
C ALA A 24 -23.87 16.55 -6.67
N GLY A 25 -23.45 15.44 -7.29
CA GLY A 25 -24.23 14.21 -7.41
C GLY A 25 -25.19 14.17 -8.62
N GLU A 26 -25.27 15.23 -9.42
CA GLU A 26 -26.13 15.30 -10.60
C GLU A 26 -25.30 15.21 -11.90
N ARG A 27 -25.83 14.49 -12.90
CA ARG A 27 -25.23 14.43 -14.24
C ARG A 27 -25.55 15.73 -14.99
N ALA A 28 -24.53 16.50 -15.32
CA ALA A 28 -24.63 17.78 -16.03
C ALA A 28 -24.43 17.65 -17.55
N GLY A 29 -24.13 16.44 -18.06
CA GLY A 29 -23.92 16.16 -19.47
C GLY A 29 -22.81 15.16 -19.72
N GLU A 30 -22.26 15.14 -20.94
CA GLU A 30 -21.13 14.31 -21.35
C GLU A 30 -20.11 15.15 -22.12
N ILE A 31 -18.84 14.79 -22.04
CA ILE A 31 -17.76 15.35 -22.84
C ILE A 31 -16.91 14.23 -23.45
N CYS A 32 -16.10 14.56 -24.45
CA CYS A 32 -14.99 13.69 -24.85
C CYS A 32 -13.90 13.74 -23.77
N VAL A 33 -13.29 12.61 -23.47
CA VAL A 33 -12.19 12.52 -22.47
C VAL A 33 -11.08 13.51 -22.79
N ASP A 34 -10.73 13.65 -24.08
CA ASP A 34 -9.65 14.53 -24.54
C ASP A 34 -9.95 16.04 -24.34
N ASP A 35 -11.21 16.42 -24.21
CA ASP A 35 -11.62 17.82 -24.04
C ASP A 35 -11.61 18.26 -22.55
N ALA A 36 -11.49 17.32 -21.62
CA ALA A 36 -11.68 17.58 -20.19
C ALA A 36 -10.71 18.64 -19.64
N ALA A 37 -9.43 18.56 -20.01
CA ALA A 37 -8.41 19.49 -19.53
C ALA A 37 -8.67 20.93 -19.98
N GLU A 38 -9.13 21.15 -21.22
CA GLU A 38 -9.49 22.49 -21.75
C GLU A 38 -10.69 23.06 -21.01
N LEU A 39 -11.58 22.18 -20.50
CA LEU A 39 -12.74 22.56 -19.71
C LEU A 39 -12.44 22.72 -18.21
N GLY A 40 -11.18 22.53 -17.79
CA GLY A 40 -10.77 22.59 -16.40
C GLY A 40 -11.29 21.40 -15.56
N LEU A 41 -11.57 20.27 -16.20
CA LEU A 41 -12.07 19.06 -15.57
C LEU A 41 -11.02 17.95 -15.57
N THR A 42 -11.06 17.10 -14.56
CA THR A 42 -10.26 15.87 -14.51
C THR A 42 -11.15 14.67 -14.75
N VAL A 43 -10.72 13.79 -15.66
CA VAL A 43 -11.42 12.52 -15.88
C VAL A 43 -10.93 11.47 -14.91
N VAL A 44 -11.85 10.95 -14.10
CA VAL A 44 -11.60 9.85 -13.17
C VAL A 44 -12.30 8.60 -13.67
N ASP A 45 -11.54 7.53 -13.93
CA ASP A 45 -12.09 6.24 -14.37
C ASP A 45 -12.55 5.43 -13.14
N LEU A 46 -13.86 5.30 -12.97
CA LEU A 46 -14.48 4.51 -11.90
C LEU A 46 -14.73 3.06 -12.33
N GLY A 47 -14.51 2.74 -13.61
CA GLY A 47 -14.87 1.47 -14.23
C GLY A 47 -14.05 0.28 -13.71
N ASP A 48 -14.60 -0.92 -13.89
CA ASP A 48 -14.00 -2.17 -13.45
C ASP A 48 -12.79 -2.62 -14.32
N ALA A 49 -12.62 -2.00 -15.49
CA ALA A 49 -11.46 -2.24 -16.37
C ALA A 49 -10.23 -1.39 -15.99
N TRP A 50 -10.35 -0.52 -15.00
CA TRP A 50 -9.24 0.31 -14.53
C TRP A 50 -8.11 -0.52 -13.89
N THR A 51 -6.90 -0.09 -14.13
CA THR A 51 -5.70 -0.58 -13.44
C THR A 51 -4.80 0.61 -13.12
N PRO A 52 -3.98 0.55 -12.06
CA PRO A 52 -2.96 1.56 -11.82
C PRO A 52 -2.13 1.84 -13.06
N ARG A 53 -1.70 3.08 -13.25
CA ARG A 53 -0.95 3.56 -14.43
C ARG A 53 0.19 2.64 -14.85
N ILE A 54 0.92 2.09 -13.90
CA ILE A 54 2.03 1.18 -14.18
C ILE A 54 1.60 -0.11 -14.91
N PHE A 55 0.33 -0.50 -14.84
CA PHE A 55 -0.23 -1.68 -15.54
C PHE A 55 -1.07 -1.31 -16.77
N THR A 56 -1.21 -0.02 -17.10
CA THR A 56 -1.99 0.39 -18.27
C THR A 56 -1.28 0.00 -19.58
N ALA A 57 -2.09 -0.27 -20.61
CA ALA A 57 -1.57 -0.48 -21.95
C ALA A 57 -0.96 0.82 -22.50
N ASP A 58 0.05 0.66 -23.34
CA ASP A 58 0.59 1.75 -24.13
C ASP A 58 -0.47 2.16 -25.18
N PRO A 59 -0.92 3.41 -25.19
CA PRO A 59 -1.95 3.86 -26.13
C PRO A 59 -1.52 3.79 -27.59
N LYS A 60 -0.21 3.80 -27.88
CA LYS A 60 0.34 3.75 -29.24
C LYS A 60 0.51 2.33 -29.77
N THR A 61 0.95 1.41 -28.91
CA THR A 61 1.32 0.04 -29.33
C THR A 61 0.35 -1.02 -28.84
N GLY A 62 -0.50 -0.70 -27.87
CA GLY A 62 -1.35 -1.66 -27.16
C GLY A 62 -0.58 -2.58 -26.20
N SER A 63 0.77 -2.48 -26.13
CA SER A 63 1.59 -3.29 -25.23
C SER A 63 1.27 -2.96 -23.77
N ALA A 64 1.04 -3.98 -22.96
CA ALA A 64 0.77 -3.85 -21.53
C ALA A 64 1.61 -4.83 -20.72
N PRO A 65 1.90 -4.53 -19.42
CA PRO A 65 2.47 -5.50 -18.52
C PRO A 65 1.61 -6.78 -18.44
N GLU A 66 2.24 -7.94 -18.49
CA GLU A 66 1.54 -9.24 -18.46
C GLU A 66 0.66 -9.40 -17.21
N TYR A 67 1.08 -8.80 -16.10
CA TYR A 67 0.35 -8.85 -14.83
C TYR A 67 -0.99 -8.09 -14.84
N ARG A 68 -1.25 -7.25 -15.85
CA ARG A 68 -2.50 -6.48 -15.96
C ARG A 68 -3.75 -7.36 -15.85
N GLY A 69 -3.78 -8.47 -16.58
CA GLY A 69 -4.90 -9.41 -16.52
C GLY A 69 -5.10 -10.00 -15.12
N LYS A 70 -4.02 -10.39 -14.46
CA LYS A 70 -4.07 -10.91 -13.09
C LYS A 70 -4.50 -9.86 -12.07
N TYR A 71 -4.07 -8.61 -12.24
CA TYR A 71 -4.52 -7.50 -11.40
C TYR A 71 -6.05 -7.32 -11.50
N LEU A 72 -6.60 -7.31 -12.72
CA LEU A 72 -8.05 -7.18 -12.95
C LEU A 72 -8.84 -8.36 -12.34
N GLU A 73 -8.35 -9.58 -12.50
CA GLU A 73 -8.94 -10.77 -11.87
C GLU A 73 -9.00 -10.64 -10.34
N LEU A 74 -7.91 -10.18 -9.71
CA LEU A 74 -7.85 -9.99 -8.26
C LEU A 74 -8.76 -8.85 -7.80
N ALA A 75 -8.79 -7.72 -8.54
CA ALA A 75 -9.65 -6.58 -8.25
C ALA A 75 -11.15 -6.93 -8.36
N ALA A 76 -11.50 -7.84 -9.25
CA ALA A 76 -12.88 -8.32 -9.46
C ALA A 76 -13.31 -9.41 -8.47
N ASN A 77 -12.41 -9.91 -7.61
CA ASN A 77 -12.74 -10.96 -6.65
C ASN A 77 -13.36 -10.37 -5.36
N PRO A 78 -14.67 -10.54 -5.12
CA PRO A 78 -15.34 -9.97 -3.94
C PRO A 78 -14.88 -10.59 -2.61
N SER A 79 -14.27 -11.77 -2.66
CA SER A 79 -13.73 -12.47 -1.47
C SER A 79 -12.33 -12.01 -1.10
N ALA A 80 -11.63 -11.33 -2.02
CA ALA A 80 -10.23 -10.93 -1.85
C ALA A 80 -10.15 -9.45 -1.48
N ASP A 81 -10.18 -9.15 -0.19
CA ASP A 81 -9.96 -7.78 0.27
C ASP A 81 -8.45 -7.48 0.32
N LEU A 82 -7.88 -7.23 -0.85
CA LEU A 82 -6.45 -7.11 -1.07
C LEU A 82 -5.93 -5.65 -1.08
N GLY A 83 -6.74 -4.69 -0.63
CA GLY A 83 -6.38 -3.27 -0.62
C GLY A 83 -5.04 -2.98 0.10
N LEU A 84 -4.81 -3.61 1.26
CA LEU A 84 -3.52 -3.55 1.97
C LEU A 84 -2.34 -4.08 1.15
N HIS A 85 -2.63 -4.92 0.17
CA HIS A 85 -1.64 -5.55 -0.68
C HIS A 85 -1.45 -4.85 -2.02
N GLY A 86 -2.06 -3.66 -2.20
CA GLY A 86 -1.95 -2.85 -3.41
C GLY A 86 -2.91 -3.26 -4.53
N ILE A 87 -3.87 -4.14 -4.26
CA ILE A 87 -4.93 -4.47 -5.22
C ILE A 87 -6.20 -3.70 -4.82
N ALA A 88 -6.48 -2.62 -5.50
CA ALA A 88 -7.72 -1.86 -5.27
C ALA A 88 -8.93 -2.65 -5.80
N PRO A 89 -9.92 -3.00 -4.95
CA PRO A 89 -11.12 -3.67 -5.42
C PRO A 89 -11.88 -2.82 -6.44
N ASN A 90 -12.64 -3.47 -7.32
CA ASN A 90 -13.55 -2.79 -8.22
C ASN A 90 -14.55 -1.94 -7.44
N LEU A 91 -14.79 -0.71 -7.89
CA LEU A 91 -15.75 0.18 -7.24
C LEU A 91 -17.17 -0.36 -7.29
N SER A 92 -17.52 -1.14 -8.31
CA SER A 92 -18.82 -1.83 -8.39
C SER A 92 -19.03 -2.79 -7.21
N ILE A 93 -17.99 -3.50 -6.78
CA ILE A 93 -18.04 -4.40 -5.61
C ILE A 93 -18.21 -3.60 -4.32
N LEU A 94 -17.46 -2.50 -4.16
CA LEU A 94 -17.55 -1.64 -2.98
C LEU A 94 -18.91 -0.94 -2.90
N ALA A 95 -19.42 -0.47 -4.03
CA ALA A 95 -20.76 0.10 -4.16
C ALA A 95 -21.86 -0.92 -3.80
N ALA A 96 -21.75 -2.16 -4.30
CA ALA A 96 -22.69 -3.22 -3.97
C ALA A 96 -22.68 -3.56 -2.47
N ARG A 97 -21.52 -3.55 -1.82
CA ARG A 97 -21.43 -3.73 -0.36
C ARG A 97 -22.14 -2.60 0.41
N LEU A 98 -21.98 -1.35 -0.02
CA LEU A 98 -22.67 -0.22 0.59
C LEU A 98 -24.19 -0.30 0.38
N ALA A 99 -24.62 -0.80 -0.77
CA ALA A 99 -26.05 -0.96 -1.13
C ALA A 99 -26.71 -2.22 -0.52
N ASP A 100 -25.97 -3.09 0.19
CA ASP A 100 -26.51 -4.31 0.79
C ASP A 100 -27.43 -3.99 1.99
N GLU A 101 -28.72 -3.94 1.72
CA GLU A 101 -29.76 -3.65 2.73
C GLU A 101 -29.83 -4.69 3.85
N LYS A 102 -29.50 -5.96 3.59
CA LYS A 102 -29.51 -7.00 4.62
C LYS A 102 -28.40 -6.77 5.63
N ARG A 103 -27.20 -6.39 5.14
CA ARG A 103 -26.07 -6.03 5.98
C ARG A 103 -26.38 -4.77 6.76
N ALA A 104 -26.94 -3.74 6.15
CA ALA A 104 -27.33 -2.49 6.79
C ALA A 104 -28.38 -2.72 7.89
N ALA A 105 -29.41 -3.51 7.63
CA ALA A 105 -30.44 -3.86 8.62
C ALA A 105 -29.87 -4.70 9.78
N CYS A 106 -28.93 -5.62 9.49
CA CYS A 106 -28.22 -6.36 10.53
C CYS A 106 -27.43 -5.42 11.42
N ASP A 107 -26.70 -4.49 10.83
CA ASP A 107 -25.84 -3.52 11.51
C ASP A 107 -26.65 -2.56 12.40
N ALA A 108 -27.79 -2.08 11.92
CA ALA A 108 -28.68 -1.17 12.65
C ALA A 108 -29.30 -1.82 13.90
N GLY A 109 -29.38 -3.14 13.96
CA GLY A 109 -29.88 -3.89 15.12
C GLY A 109 -28.88 -4.08 16.26
N ILE A 110 -27.63 -3.62 16.13
CA ILE A 110 -26.56 -3.83 17.11
C ILE A 110 -26.55 -2.71 18.15
N ASP A 111 -26.63 -3.06 19.43
CA ASP A 111 -26.36 -2.11 20.51
C ASP A 111 -24.84 -1.92 20.68
N ARG A 112 -24.35 -0.78 20.21
CA ARG A 112 -22.95 -0.37 20.26
C ARG A 112 -22.59 0.56 21.40
N SER A 113 -23.53 0.91 22.28
CA SER A 113 -23.33 1.93 23.34
C SER A 113 -22.03 1.68 24.10
N ALA A 114 -21.87 0.48 24.67
CA ALA A 114 -20.67 0.12 25.42
C ALA A 114 -19.37 0.14 24.60
N LEU A 115 -19.43 -0.15 23.32
CA LEU A 115 -18.27 -0.10 22.42
C LEU A 115 -17.90 1.33 22.04
N LEU A 116 -18.89 2.18 21.80
CA LEU A 116 -18.71 3.62 21.52
C LEU A 116 -18.12 4.35 22.72
N ASP A 117 -18.59 4.04 23.95
CA ASP A 117 -18.04 4.60 25.18
C ASP A 117 -16.55 4.26 25.34
N LEU A 118 -16.17 3.01 25.07
CA LEU A 118 -14.78 2.58 25.10
C LEU A 118 -13.94 3.25 24.02
N ASP A 119 -14.47 3.43 22.83
CA ASP A 119 -13.77 4.12 21.74
C ASP A 119 -13.56 5.61 22.04
N ALA A 120 -14.55 6.28 22.61
CA ALA A 120 -14.45 7.67 23.08
C ALA A 120 -13.41 7.82 24.20
N GLU A 121 -13.41 6.92 25.19
CA GLU A 121 -12.40 6.89 26.26
C GLU A 121 -10.98 6.68 25.69
N ARG A 122 -10.85 5.78 24.73
CA ARG A 122 -9.58 5.55 24.01
C ARG A 122 -9.11 6.81 23.28
N ALA A 123 -10.02 7.49 22.58
CA ALA A 123 -9.70 8.69 21.80
C ALA A 123 -9.29 9.89 22.69
N ALA A 124 -9.81 9.95 23.91
CA ALA A 124 -9.51 11.01 24.87
C ALA A 124 -8.11 10.92 25.49
N SER A 125 -7.39 9.80 25.30
CA SER A 125 -6.06 9.57 25.89
C SER A 125 -4.99 9.34 24.82
N SER A 126 -3.88 10.04 24.92
CA SER A 126 -2.65 9.77 24.15
C SER A 126 -1.73 8.75 24.85
N ASP A 127 -2.01 8.39 26.11
CA ASP A 127 -1.22 7.42 26.88
C ASP A 127 -1.46 5.99 26.42
N ALA A 128 -0.41 5.32 25.95
CA ALA A 128 -0.46 3.94 25.47
C ALA A 128 -0.93 2.94 26.55
N ALA A 129 -0.58 3.17 27.81
CA ALA A 129 -1.00 2.29 28.91
C ALA A 129 -2.50 2.45 29.22
N ALA A 130 -3.03 3.67 29.15
CA ALA A 130 -4.46 3.92 29.26
C ALA A 130 -5.23 3.29 28.10
N GLN A 131 -4.78 3.46 26.87
CA GLN A 131 -5.38 2.80 25.69
C GLN A 131 -5.38 1.27 25.81
N ALA A 132 -4.30 0.67 26.31
CA ALA A 132 -4.22 -0.78 26.53
C ALA A 132 -5.25 -1.27 27.57
N LYS A 133 -5.52 -0.48 28.62
CA LYS A 133 -6.57 -0.80 29.60
C LYS A 133 -7.96 -0.78 28.99
N VAL A 134 -8.25 0.21 28.13
CA VAL A 134 -9.52 0.30 27.39
C VAL A 134 -9.69 -0.91 26.49
N VAL A 135 -8.68 -1.25 25.71
CA VAL A 135 -8.67 -2.43 24.84
C VAL A 135 -8.95 -3.71 25.62
N LYS A 136 -8.32 -3.90 26.79
CA LYS A 136 -8.55 -5.07 27.64
C LYS A 136 -10.00 -5.17 28.14
N ARG A 137 -10.64 -4.04 28.41
CA ARG A 137 -12.07 -4.01 28.78
C ARG A 137 -12.97 -4.41 27.62
N ALA A 138 -12.56 -4.14 26.38
CA ALA A 138 -13.31 -4.54 25.19
C ALA A 138 -13.29 -6.06 24.93
N GLU A 139 -12.42 -6.84 25.60
CA GLU A 139 -12.32 -8.30 25.41
C GLU A 139 -13.49 -9.10 26.01
N SER A 140 -14.40 -8.45 26.74
CA SER A 140 -15.56 -9.12 27.36
C SER A 140 -16.75 -8.18 27.54
N GLY A 141 -17.92 -8.77 27.80
CA GLY A 141 -19.14 -8.04 28.10
C GLY A 141 -19.87 -7.47 26.88
N PRO A 142 -20.65 -6.39 27.05
CA PRO A 142 -21.47 -5.82 25.97
C PRO A 142 -20.65 -5.32 24.79
N ALA A 143 -19.50 -4.70 25.02
CA ALA A 143 -18.61 -4.24 23.94
C ALA A 143 -18.12 -5.40 23.06
N MET A 144 -17.67 -6.51 23.66
CA MET A 144 -17.27 -7.70 22.91
C MET A 144 -18.45 -8.30 22.15
N ARG A 145 -19.65 -8.30 22.72
CA ARG A 145 -20.85 -8.77 22.02
C ARG A 145 -21.12 -7.92 20.79
N ALA A 146 -21.09 -6.59 20.89
CA ALA A 146 -21.27 -5.68 19.77
C ALA A 146 -20.23 -5.91 18.67
N MET A 147 -18.94 -6.11 19.05
CA MET A 147 -17.88 -6.47 18.11
C MET A 147 -18.17 -7.77 17.37
N GLN A 148 -18.60 -8.81 18.09
CA GLN A 148 -18.94 -10.12 17.51
C GLN A 148 -20.16 -10.03 16.58
N GLU A 149 -21.17 -9.26 16.94
CA GLU A 149 -22.35 -9.02 16.12
C GLU A 149 -22.00 -8.26 14.83
N THR A 150 -21.13 -7.25 14.91
CA THR A 150 -20.57 -6.59 13.70
C THR A 150 -19.85 -7.58 12.81
N LEU A 151 -19.02 -8.46 13.36
CA LEU A 151 -18.33 -9.50 12.59
C LEU A 151 -19.32 -10.50 11.94
N VAL A 152 -20.49 -10.76 12.58
CA VAL A 152 -21.56 -11.57 11.98
C VAL A 152 -22.19 -10.84 10.80
N CYS A 153 -22.53 -9.54 10.95
CA CYS A 153 -23.11 -8.74 9.86
C CYS A 153 -22.15 -8.60 8.68
N GLU A 154 -20.84 -8.55 8.92
CA GLU A 154 -19.79 -8.56 7.90
C GLU A 154 -19.54 -9.95 7.28
N GLY A 155 -20.15 -11.01 7.82
CA GLY A 155 -20.00 -12.38 7.31
C GLY A 155 -18.74 -13.11 7.76
N PHE A 156 -17.99 -12.59 8.72
CA PHE A 156 -16.75 -13.20 9.21
C PHE A 156 -16.97 -14.14 10.41
N LEU A 157 -18.06 -13.99 11.15
CA LEU A 157 -18.36 -14.80 12.31
C LEU A 157 -19.74 -15.45 12.19
N LYS A 158 -19.89 -16.67 12.68
CA LYS A 158 -21.20 -17.33 12.77
C LYS A 158 -21.98 -16.79 13.96
N LYS A 159 -23.30 -16.59 13.82
CA LYS A 159 -24.18 -16.10 14.90
C LYS A 159 -24.09 -16.92 16.20
N ALA A 160 -23.92 -18.23 16.08
CA ALA A 160 -23.76 -19.13 17.22
C ALA A 160 -22.47 -18.89 18.04
N SER A 161 -21.50 -18.15 17.49
CA SER A 161 -20.24 -17.81 18.17
C SER A 161 -20.29 -16.49 18.96
N VAL A 162 -21.43 -15.80 18.97
CA VAL A 162 -21.63 -14.56 19.73
C VAL A 162 -21.82 -14.90 21.21
N SER A 163 -20.79 -14.68 22.00
CA SER A 163 -20.76 -15.06 23.44
C SER A 163 -20.56 -13.89 24.39
N GLY A 164 -20.16 -12.72 23.88
CA GLY A 164 -19.71 -11.60 24.69
C GLY A 164 -18.37 -11.83 25.39
N ARG A 165 -17.60 -12.84 24.95
CA ARG A 165 -16.23 -13.11 25.44
C ARG A 165 -15.31 -13.34 24.25
N SER A 166 -14.10 -12.80 24.32
CA SER A 166 -13.06 -13.05 23.33
C SER A 166 -12.69 -14.54 23.30
N GLY A 167 -12.50 -15.09 22.10
CA GLY A 167 -12.15 -16.50 21.91
C GLY A 167 -11.56 -16.74 20.52
N GLN A 168 -11.12 -17.98 20.27
CA GLN A 168 -10.45 -18.35 19.03
C GLN A 168 -11.27 -17.99 17.77
N ALA A 169 -12.59 -18.21 17.77
CA ALA A 169 -13.46 -17.87 16.64
C ALA A 169 -13.49 -16.37 16.38
N THR A 170 -13.52 -15.55 17.45
CA THR A 170 -13.46 -14.08 17.31
C THR A 170 -12.11 -13.63 16.73
N HIS A 171 -11.00 -14.15 17.24
CA HIS A 171 -9.67 -13.82 16.71
C HIS A 171 -9.49 -14.24 15.24
N ALA A 172 -10.00 -15.42 14.87
CA ALA A 172 -9.98 -15.88 13.48
C ALA A 172 -10.81 -14.96 12.55
N ALA A 173 -11.95 -14.45 13.03
CA ALA A 173 -12.82 -13.55 12.28
C ALA A 173 -12.23 -12.13 12.13
N LEU A 174 -11.42 -11.69 13.11
CA LEU A 174 -10.80 -10.36 13.08
C LEU A 174 -9.75 -10.20 11.96
N GLU A 175 -9.04 -11.24 11.58
CA GLU A 175 -8.01 -11.11 10.55
C GLU A 175 -8.57 -10.75 9.17
N PRO A 176 -9.57 -11.49 8.61
CA PRO A 176 -10.19 -11.11 7.35
C PRO A 176 -10.95 -9.77 7.45
N PHE A 177 -11.58 -9.47 8.59
CA PHE A 177 -12.21 -8.17 8.84
C PHE A 177 -11.18 -7.02 8.70
N ARG A 178 -10.05 -7.14 9.38
CA ARG A 178 -8.99 -6.12 9.32
C ARG A 178 -8.41 -5.96 7.92
N LYS A 179 -8.19 -7.07 7.20
CA LYS A 179 -7.73 -7.01 5.80
C LYS A 179 -8.72 -6.26 4.93
N ARG A 180 -10.02 -6.55 5.07
CA ARG A 180 -11.09 -5.86 4.32
C ARG A 180 -11.11 -4.36 4.57
N HIS A 181 -10.99 -3.97 5.80
CA HIS A 181 -11.11 -2.56 6.19
C HIS A 181 -9.77 -1.84 6.33
N MET A 182 -8.66 -2.47 5.89
CA MET A 182 -7.29 -1.91 5.95
C MET A 182 -6.89 -1.52 7.39
N VAL A 183 -7.40 -2.24 8.38
CA VAL A 183 -7.05 -2.06 9.79
C VAL A 183 -5.78 -2.83 10.09
N VAL A 184 -4.68 -2.13 10.32
CA VAL A 184 -3.40 -2.77 10.61
C VAL A 184 -3.21 -2.91 12.11
N GLY A 185 -2.85 -4.12 12.53
CA GLY A 185 -2.64 -4.47 13.92
C GLY A 185 -2.71 -5.98 14.16
N LEU A 186 -2.76 -6.39 15.41
CA LEU A 186 -2.86 -7.78 15.82
C LEU A 186 -3.92 -7.94 16.90
N GLY A 187 -4.77 -8.93 16.76
CA GLY A 187 -5.78 -9.24 17.76
C GLY A 187 -6.78 -8.09 17.95
N ILE A 188 -7.18 -7.87 19.19
CA ILE A 188 -8.02 -6.74 19.59
C ILE A 188 -7.09 -5.62 20.05
N ASP A 189 -6.94 -4.61 19.24
CA ASP A 189 -6.15 -3.41 19.52
C ASP A 189 -6.99 -2.14 19.37
N ALA A 190 -6.41 -0.99 19.67
CA ALA A 190 -7.10 0.31 19.62
C ALA A 190 -7.73 0.58 18.24
N ALA A 191 -7.04 0.20 17.15
CA ALA A 191 -7.54 0.38 15.79
C ALA A 191 -8.70 -0.54 15.47
N THR A 192 -8.65 -1.79 15.95
CA THR A 192 -9.73 -2.76 15.79
C THR A 192 -10.97 -2.35 16.57
N VAL A 193 -10.81 -1.85 17.81
CA VAL A 193 -11.92 -1.32 18.62
C VAL A 193 -12.60 -0.17 17.90
N HIS A 194 -11.82 0.80 17.40
CA HIS A 194 -12.35 1.93 16.64
C HIS A 194 -13.09 1.48 15.38
N ALA A 195 -12.50 0.62 14.58
CA ALA A 195 -13.12 0.15 13.34
C ALA A 195 -14.47 -0.54 13.59
N LEU A 196 -14.55 -1.38 14.62
CA LEU A 196 -15.80 -2.07 14.96
C LEU A 196 -16.86 -1.14 15.60
N ALA A 197 -16.43 -0.04 16.25
CA ALA A 197 -17.32 0.99 16.75
C ALA A 197 -18.01 1.80 15.64
N LEU A 198 -17.36 1.98 14.48
CA LEU A 198 -17.92 2.72 13.34
C LEU A 198 -19.18 2.07 12.75
N GLY A 199 -19.27 0.75 12.80
CA GLY A 199 -20.35 0.00 12.17
C GLY A 199 -20.14 -0.28 10.68
N SER A 200 -20.88 -1.27 10.18
CA SER A 200 -20.68 -1.82 8.83
C SER A 200 -20.98 -0.83 7.71
N ASP A 201 -21.94 0.05 7.90
CA ASP A 201 -22.32 1.04 6.89
C ASP A 201 -21.23 2.08 6.67
N GLU A 202 -20.73 2.64 7.75
CA GLU A 202 -19.63 3.60 7.70
C GLU A 202 -18.36 2.94 7.18
N LEU A 203 -18.08 1.70 7.58
CA LEU A 203 -16.92 0.94 7.06
C LEU A 203 -17.01 0.69 5.55
N ALA A 204 -18.20 0.36 5.03
CA ALA A 204 -18.41 0.18 3.59
C ALA A 204 -18.26 1.50 2.82
N PHE A 205 -18.80 2.59 3.36
CA PHE A 205 -18.64 3.93 2.79
C PHE A 205 -17.16 4.34 2.72
N ARG A 206 -16.42 4.20 3.81
CA ARG A 206 -14.99 4.48 3.85
C ARG A 206 -14.19 3.60 2.89
N ALA A 207 -14.58 2.33 2.73
CA ALA A 207 -13.95 1.45 1.74
C ALA A 207 -14.17 1.96 0.30
N LEU A 208 -15.37 2.47 -0.01
CA LEU A 208 -15.67 3.06 -1.31
C LEU A 208 -14.84 4.34 -1.54
N LEU A 209 -14.73 5.22 -0.53
CA LEU A 209 -13.89 6.43 -0.61
C LEU A 209 -12.41 6.09 -0.80
N ARG A 210 -11.89 5.03 -0.14
CA ARG A 210 -10.52 4.54 -0.40
C ARG A 210 -10.34 4.06 -1.84
N GLY A 211 -11.34 3.33 -2.38
CA GLY A 211 -11.34 2.94 -3.78
C GLY A 211 -11.36 4.13 -4.73
N LEU A 212 -12.16 5.16 -4.44
CA LEU A 212 -12.19 6.41 -5.18
C LEU A 212 -10.82 7.11 -5.13
N ARG A 213 -10.19 7.17 -3.96
CA ARG A 213 -8.85 7.76 -3.79
C ARG A 213 -7.83 7.19 -4.77
N GLU A 214 -7.79 5.86 -4.94
CA GLU A 214 -6.83 5.23 -5.86
C GLU A 214 -7.09 5.66 -7.32
N ARG A 215 -8.36 5.88 -7.70
CA ARG A 215 -8.73 6.39 -9.02
C ARG A 215 -8.35 7.87 -9.19
N VAL A 216 -8.58 8.69 -8.16
CA VAL A 216 -8.24 10.12 -8.16
C VAL A 216 -6.73 10.31 -8.21
N VAL A 217 -5.97 9.59 -7.37
CA VAL A 217 -4.49 9.64 -7.37
C VAL A 217 -3.92 9.28 -8.75
N ASP A 218 -4.43 8.22 -9.37
CA ASP A 218 -3.97 7.79 -10.69
C ASP A 218 -4.34 8.81 -11.79
N ALA A 219 -5.53 9.42 -11.70
CA ALA A 219 -6.00 10.43 -12.66
C ALA A 219 -5.26 11.77 -12.54
N THR A 220 -4.87 12.17 -11.33
CA THR A 220 -4.24 13.47 -11.05
C THR A 220 -2.72 13.42 -11.00
N GLY A 221 -2.14 12.24 -10.84
CA GLY A 221 -0.70 12.09 -10.60
C GLY A 221 -0.25 12.71 -9.27
N LEU A 222 -1.13 12.88 -8.28
CA LEU A 222 -0.77 13.39 -6.95
C LEU A 222 -0.09 12.32 -6.09
N LEU A 223 0.83 12.75 -5.25
CA LEU A 223 1.51 11.90 -4.28
C LEU A 223 1.50 12.47 -2.86
N GLU A 224 1.27 13.77 -2.75
CA GLU A 224 1.27 14.54 -1.50
C GLU A 224 0.10 14.09 -0.60
N ASP A 225 0.42 13.29 0.39
CA ASP A 225 -0.53 12.69 1.33
C ASP A 225 -0.48 13.32 2.74
N GLY A 226 0.10 14.50 2.87
CA GLY A 226 0.25 15.24 4.13
C GLY A 226 1.35 14.70 5.06
N THR A 227 1.96 13.55 4.75
CA THR A 227 2.95 12.92 5.63
C THR A 227 4.26 13.69 5.77
N ALA A 228 4.51 14.69 4.92
CA ALA A 228 5.69 15.56 4.99
C ALA A 228 5.46 16.83 5.81
N SER A 229 4.22 17.35 5.90
CA SER A 229 3.94 18.68 6.45
C SER A 229 3.31 18.67 7.84
N GLU A 230 2.47 17.70 8.13
CA GLU A 230 1.66 17.72 9.33
C GLU A 230 2.15 16.70 10.34
N SER A 231 2.05 17.06 11.63
CA SER A 231 1.94 16.03 12.62
C SER A 231 0.72 15.23 12.21
N PHE A 232 0.94 14.00 11.89
CA PHE A 232 0.02 13.07 11.33
C PHE A 232 -1.33 13.09 12.09
N HIS A 233 -2.22 13.96 11.66
CA HIS A 233 -3.60 13.92 12.06
C HIS A 233 -4.28 12.86 11.19
N LEU A 234 -4.58 11.75 11.81
CA LEU A 234 -5.58 10.83 11.28
C LEU A 234 -6.82 11.67 11.01
N VAL A 235 -7.02 12.04 9.76
CA VAL A 235 -8.21 12.80 9.39
C VAL A 235 -9.41 11.99 9.81
N ALA A 236 -10.25 12.57 10.66
CA ALA A 236 -11.46 11.92 11.12
C ALA A 236 -12.21 11.36 9.92
N GLY A 237 -12.37 10.05 9.86
CA GLY A 237 -12.97 9.38 8.71
C GLY A 237 -12.03 8.51 7.88
N ARG A 238 -10.71 8.66 8.02
CA ARG A 238 -9.72 7.90 7.23
C ARG A 238 -8.67 7.19 8.09
N GLU A 239 -8.91 7.08 9.38
CA GLU A 239 -8.03 6.46 10.37
C GLU A 239 -7.68 5.00 10.06
N LEU A 240 -8.40 4.38 9.14
CA LEU A 240 -8.17 3.01 8.68
C LEU A 240 -7.23 2.94 7.48
N ASP A 241 -6.71 4.07 7.03
CA ASP A 241 -5.78 4.14 5.91
C ASP A 241 -4.33 3.82 6.32
N LEU A 242 -3.51 3.50 5.30
CA LEU A 242 -2.08 3.21 5.42
C LEU A 242 -1.24 4.37 5.96
N SER A 243 -1.77 5.55 5.93
CA SER A 243 -1.20 6.75 6.53
C SER A 243 -0.80 6.55 8.01
N ARG A 244 -1.43 5.59 8.72
CA ARG A 244 -1.00 5.15 10.07
C ARG A 244 0.41 4.56 10.15
N PHE A 245 1.01 4.26 9.02
CA PHE A 245 2.37 3.74 8.92
C PHE A 245 3.41 4.80 8.58
N ALA A 246 3.02 6.07 8.58
CA ALA A 246 3.97 7.16 8.62
C ALA A 246 4.94 6.97 9.80
N PRO A 247 6.18 7.44 9.67
CA PRO A 247 7.17 7.33 10.73
C PRO A 247 6.62 7.90 12.04
N ARG A 248 6.91 7.25 13.17
CA ARG A 248 6.43 7.69 14.49
C ARG A 248 6.98 9.06 14.92
N THR A 249 8.07 9.50 14.31
CA THR A 249 8.68 10.80 14.55
C THR A 249 8.05 11.80 13.59
N HIS A 250 7.21 12.66 14.15
CA HIS A 250 6.39 13.62 13.42
C HIS A 250 7.06 14.99 13.35
N GLU A 251 8.34 15.03 13.06
CA GLU A 251 8.98 16.30 12.74
C GLU A 251 8.45 16.74 11.38
N ARG A 252 7.75 17.87 11.37
CA ARG A 252 7.36 18.56 10.16
C ARG A 252 8.63 18.86 9.36
N LEU A 253 8.64 18.45 8.09
CA LEU A 253 9.72 18.85 7.19
C LEU A 253 9.50 20.32 6.79
N GLU A 254 10.59 21.06 6.73
CA GLU A 254 10.56 22.38 6.13
C GLU A 254 10.09 22.25 4.68
N ASN A 255 9.14 23.09 4.27
CA ASN A 255 8.49 23.01 2.95
C ASN A 255 7.80 21.67 2.64
N GLY A 256 7.28 20.98 3.65
CA GLY A 256 6.44 19.80 3.43
C GLY A 256 5.13 20.17 2.72
N ALA A 257 4.77 19.40 1.69
CA ALA A 257 3.51 19.59 0.97
C ALA A 257 2.30 19.22 1.85
N PRO A 258 1.18 19.96 1.72
CA PRO A 258 -0.08 19.60 2.39
C PRO A 258 -0.66 18.29 1.80
N ASP A 259 -1.73 17.77 2.43
CA ASP A 259 -2.45 16.61 1.89
C ASP A 259 -3.32 17.01 0.68
N LEU A 260 -2.74 16.89 -0.51
CA LEU A 260 -3.44 17.14 -1.78
C LEU A 260 -4.26 15.92 -2.23
N VAL A 261 -3.81 14.73 -1.89
CA VAL A 261 -4.50 13.48 -2.20
C VAL A 261 -5.87 13.45 -1.53
N ASP A 262 -5.94 13.80 -0.26
CA ASP A 262 -7.20 13.86 0.47
C ASP A 262 -8.08 15.01 -0.04
N ALA A 263 -7.52 16.18 -0.27
CA ALA A 263 -8.26 17.32 -0.81
C ALA A 263 -8.92 17.02 -2.17
N ALA A 264 -8.18 16.37 -3.08
CA ALA A 264 -8.71 15.96 -4.39
C ALA A 264 -9.75 14.85 -4.27
N THR A 265 -9.54 13.87 -3.37
CA THR A 265 -10.51 12.80 -3.13
C THR A 265 -11.81 13.33 -2.56
N ASP A 266 -11.75 14.27 -1.60
CA ASP A 266 -12.93 14.91 -1.03
C ASP A 266 -13.69 15.75 -2.06
N ALA A 267 -12.98 16.46 -2.93
CA ALA A 267 -13.60 17.19 -4.02
C ALA A 267 -14.34 16.24 -4.97
N ALA A 268 -13.68 15.15 -5.41
CA ALA A 268 -14.31 14.14 -6.25
C ALA A 268 -15.54 13.51 -5.57
N ALA A 269 -15.44 13.17 -4.28
CA ALA A 269 -16.54 12.60 -3.51
C ALA A 269 -17.73 13.57 -3.43
N ARG A 270 -17.49 14.88 -3.21
CA ARG A 270 -18.55 15.91 -3.22
C ARG A 270 -19.20 16.03 -4.58
N GLU A 271 -18.42 16.11 -5.65
CA GLU A 271 -18.96 16.17 -7.01
C GLU A 271 -19.80 14.94 -7.35
N LEU A 272 -19.42 13.74 -6.88
CA LEU A 272 -20.16 12.50 -7.03
C LEU A 272 -21.39 12.39 -6.11
N GLY A 273 -21.58 13.30 -5.15
CA GLY A 273 -22.63 13.21 -4.13
C GLY A 273 -22.33 12.12 -3.06
N TRP A 274 -21.08 11.66 -2.94
CA TRP A 274 -20.65 10.64 -1.98
C TRP A 274 -20.19 11.28 -0.66
N THR A 275 -21.14 11.91 0.04
CA THR A 275 -20.90 12.71 1.24
C THR A 275 -21.28 12.02 2.54
N SER A 276 -22.09 10.99 2.49
CA SER A 276 -22.46 10.11 3.59
C SER A 276 -22.89 8.75 3.05
N PRO A 277 -23.00 7.70 3.88
CA PRO A 277 -23.53 6.40 3.44
C PRO A 277 -24.88 6.51 2.72
N GLU A 278 -25.82 7.27 3.26
CA GLU A 278 -27.17 7.44 2.70
C GLU A 278 -27.18 8.25 1.40
N ALA A 279 -26.44 9.36 1.36
CA ALA A 279 -26.32 10.18 0.15
C ALA A 279 -25.67 9.36 -0.97
N THR A 280 -24.64 8.60 -0.64
CA THR A 280 -23.92 7.74 -1.59
C THR A 280 -24.82 6.63 -2.14
N ARG A 281 -25.62 5.97 -1.30
CA ARG A 281 -26.60 4.97 -1.79
C ARG A 281 -27.57 5.58 -2.79
N ARG A 282 -28.09 6.80 -2.51
CA ARG A 282 -28.99 7.50 -3.45
C ARG A 282 -28.29 7.82 -4.77
N ALA A 283 -27.07 8.35 -4.71
CA ALA A 283 -26.28 8.66 -5.90
C ALA A 283 -25.98 7.40 -6.73
N LEU A 284 -25.61 6.29 -6.09
CA LEU A 284 -25.36 5.01 -6.74
C LEU A 284 -26.62 4.42 -7.36
N ALA A 285 -27.77 4.51 -6.69
CA ALA A 285 -29.05 4.07 -7.22
C ALA A 285 -29.46 4.84 -8.50
N ALA A 286 -29.12 6.13 -8.57
CA ALA A 286 -29.38 6.96 -9.75
C ALA A 286 -28.54 6.59 -10.99
N LEU A 287 -27.40 5.89 -10.81
CA LEU A 287 -26.54 5.43 -11.92
C LEU A 287 -27.14 4.26 -12.72
N GLY A 288 -28.19 3.61 -12.20
CA GLY A 288 -28.84 2.50 -12.86
C GLY A 288 -28.08 1.18 -12.82
N ARG A 289 -28.48 0.24 -13.70
CA ARG A 289 -28.05 -1.17 -13.64
C ARG A 289 -26.55 -1.39 -13.80
N ASP A 290 -25.87 -0.62 -14.67
CA ASP A 290 -24.44 -0.73 -14.91
C ASP A 290 -23.62 -0.02 -13.82
N GLY A 291 -24.25 0.85 -13.03
CA GLY A 291 -23.63 1.54 -11.91
C GLY A 291 -22.31 2.19 -12.29
N VAL A 292 -21.31 2.03 -11.44
CA VAL A 292 -19.95 2.57 -11.65
C VAL A 292 -19.09 1.70 -12.56
N ALA A 293 -19.49 0.46 -12.87
CA ALA A 293 -18.63 -0.54 -13.54
C ALA A 293 -18.09 -0.12 -14.91
N LYS A 294 -18.76 0.81 -15.61
CA LYS A 294 -18.35 1.34 -16.92
C LYS A 294 -18.21 2.87 -16.92
N LEU A 295 -18.23 3.48 -15.74
CA LEU A 295 -18.36 4.92 -15.61
C LEU A 295 -16.99 5.61 -15.62
N LYS A 296 -16.81 6.56 -16.53
CA LYS A 296 -15.81 7.61 -16.44
C LYS A 296 -16.51 8.91 -16.09
N VAL A 297 -16.02 9.63 -15.10
CA VAL A 297 -16.56 10.92 -14.67
C VAL A 297 -15.57 12.02 -14.92
N ALA A 298 -16.08 13.17 -15.36
CA ALA A 298 -15.32 14.41 -15.45
C ALA A 298 -15.78 15.32 -14.32
N VAL A 299 -14.87 15.63 -13.42
CA VAL A 299 -15.14 16.40 -12.19
C VAL A 299 -14.15 17.55 -12.04
N GLU A 300 -14.58 18.61 -11.35
CA GLU A 300 -13.69 19.70 -10.99
C GLU A 300 -12.91 19.34 -9.73
N LEU A 301 -11.59 19.32 -9.84
CA LEU A 301 -10.68 19.03 -8.74
C LEU A 301 -9.84 20.27 -8.42
N PRO A 302 -9.27 20.38 -7.20
CA PRO A 302 -8.29 21.39 -6.87
C PRO A 302 -7.15 21.38 -7.89
N LYS A 303 -6.70 22.55 -8.29
CA LYS A 303 -5.56 22.68 -9.23
C LYS A 303 -4.30 22.10 -8.59
N ALA A 304 -3.56 21.31 -9.36
CA ALA A 304 -2.24 20.86 -8.97
C ALA A 304 -1.32 22.06 -8.74
N PRO A 305 -0.36 21.98 -7.80
CA PRO A 305 0.66 23.01 -7.60
C PRO A 305 1.47 23.29 -8.87
N ALA A 306 2.03 24.50 -8.98
CA ALA A 306 2.78 24.91 -10.16
C ALA A 306 4.06 24.08 -10.42
N TYR A 307 4.58 23.41 -9.41
CA TYR A 307 5.73 22.49 -9.57
C TYR A 307 5.37 21.14 -10.21
N HIS A 308 4.08 20.80 -10.33
CA HIS A 308 3.65 19.62 -11.08
C HIS A 308 3.78 19.87 -12.58
N THR A 309 4.75 19.23 -13.20
CA THR A 309 5.02 19.30 -14.65
C THR A 309 5.28 17.89 -15.18
N ASP A 310 5.28 17.71 -16.49
CA ASP A 310 5.57 16.42 -17.15
C ASP A 310 7.04 15.99 -17.00
N ALA A 311 7.91 16.90 -16.51
CA ALA A 311 9.34 16.67 -16.35
C ALA A 311 9.88 17.26 -15.04
N MET A 312 9.23 16.91 -13.91
CA MET A 312 9.63 17.39 -12.58
C MET A 312 11.09 17.03 -12.26
N GLU A 313 11.84 17.96 -11.70
CA GLU A 313 13.12 17.64 -11.07
C GLU A 313 12.86 17.03 -9.70
N LEU A 314 13.17 15.73 -9.57
CA LEU A 314 12.90 14.94 -8.36
C LEU A 314 14.21 14.44 -7.74
N ARG A 315 14.24 14.32 -6.43
CA ARG A 315 15.25 13.56 -5.70
C ARG A 315 14.64 12.80 -4.52
N VAL A 316 15.25 11.69 -4.21
CA VAL A 316 14.86 10.86 -3.05
C VAL A 316 15.92 10.96 -1.97
N GLU A 317 15.49 11.00 -0.72
CA GLU A 317 16.34 10.86 0.44
C GLU A 317 15.82 9.71 1.32
N ILE A 318 16.72 8.81 1.68
CA ILE A 318 16.45 7.70 2.57
C ILE A 318 17.30 7.89 3.80
N ASP A 319 16.68 8.33 4.90
CA ASP A 319 17.37 8.38 6.20
C ASP A 319 17.26 7.00 6.84
N ARG A 320 18.42 6.40 7.15
CA ARG A 320 18.48 5.10 7.81
C ARG A 320 18.05 5.15 9.27
N GLY A 321 17.82 6.35 9.83
CA GLY A 321 17.44 6.52 11.22
C GLY A 321 18.52 6.02 12.17
N ASP A 322 18.10 5.34 13.23
CA ASP A 322 19.04 4.74 14.19
C ASP A 322 19.25 3.26 13.86
N VAL A 323 20.46 2.91 13.44
CA VAL A 323 20.83 1.55 13.01
C VAL A 323 21.26 0.72 14.21
N TYR A 324 20.46 -0.27 14.59
CA TYR A 324 20.78 -1.20 15.68
C TYR A 324 21.22 -2.55 15.14
N LYS A 325 22.44 -2.95 15.45
CA LYS A 325 22.97 -4.28 15.14
C LYS A 325 22.74 -5.32 16.26
N THR A 326 22.10 -4.91 17.36
CA THR A 326 21.75 -5.84 18.44
C THR A 326 20.57 -6.71 18.04
N PRO A 327 20.68 -8.05 18.07
CA PRO A 327 19.57 -8.94 17.75
C PRO A 327 18.36 -8.70 18.66
N ALA A 328 17.16 -8.75 18.09
CA ALA A 328 15.91 -8.45 18.81
C ALA A 328 15.67 -9.29 20.08
N HIS A 329 16.19 -10.55 20.13
CA HIS A 329 16.09 -11.42 21.30
C HIS A 329 17.00 -11.00 22.48
N ARG A 330 17.96 -10.08 22.27
CA ARG A 330 18.80 -9.50 23.32
C ARG A 330 18.27 -8.16 23.83
N VAL A 331 17.28 -7.59 23.15
CA VAL A 331 16.56 -6.42 23.67
C VAL A 331 15.60 -6.96 24.74
N ARG A 332 15.89 -6.74 26.01
CA ARG A 332 15.00 -7.07 27.13
C ARG A 332 13.61 -6.51 26.78
N ASP A 333 12.59 -7.39 26.80
CA ASP A 333 11.16 -7.10 26.54
C ASP A 333 10.76 -6.91 25.05
N GLY A 334 11.60 -7.20 24.07
CA GLY A 334 11.24 -7.15 22.64
C GLY A 334 10.78 -5.77 22.13
N LYS A 335 10.92 -4.73 22.96
CA LYS A 335 10.59 -3.35 22.60
C LYS A 335 11.84 -2.66 22.07
N ARG A 336 11.75 -2.07 20.88
CA ARG A 336 12.70 -1.02 20.52
C ARG A 336 12.60 0.07 21.58
N PRO A 337 13.72 0.67 22.00
CA PRO A 337 13.67 1.87 22.82
C PRO A 337 12.70 2.87 22.18
N GLU A 338 11.86 3.52 22.96
CA GLU A 338 10.85 4.48 22.48
C GLU A 338 11.48 5.65 21.71
N ASP A 339 12.78 5.91 21.94
CA ASP A 339 13.55 7.01 21.36
C ASP A 339 14.27 6.66 20.03
N VAL A 340 14.07 5.45 19.46
CA VAL A 340 14.74 5.06 18.22
C VAL A 340 14.10 5.76 17.02
N ARG A 341 14.90 6.52 16.27
CA ARG A 341 14.48 7.08 14.99
C ARG A 341 14.28 5.96 13.95
N PRO A 342 13.06 5.77 13.43
CA PRO A 342 12.83 4.78 12.38
C PRO A 342 13.42 5.26 11.05
N PRO A 343 13.76 4.34 10.13
CA PRO A 343 14.14 4.74 8.79
C PRO A 343 12.98 5.38 8.03
N THR A 344 13.30 6.42 7.27
CA THR A 344 12.33 7.20 6.51
C THR A 344 12.73 7.35 5.06
N PHE A 345 11.73 7.49 4.22
CA PHE A 345 11.82 7.69 2.79
C PHE A 345 11.11 9.00 2.44
N VAL A 346 11.80 9.95 1.82
CA VAL A 346 11.27 11.26 1.44
C VAL A 346 11.51 11.47 -0.06
N LEU A 347 10.48 11.91 -0.77
CA LEU A 347 10.59 12.39 -2.15
C LEU A 347 10.48 13.91 -2.14
N TYR A 348 11.42 14.56 -2.79
CA TYR A 348 11.45 16.00 -2.98
C TYR A 348 11.25 16.34 -4.44
N ALA A 349 10.52 17.45 -4.69
CA ALA A 349 10.42 18.10 -5.96
C ALA A 349 11.06 19.50 -5.89
N LYS A 350 11.73 19.91 -6.95
CA LYS A 350 12.27 21.26 -7.09
C LYS A 350 11.17 22.22 -7.51
N ASP A 351 11.09 23.36 -6.83
CA ASP A 351 10.18 24.48 -7.11
C ASP A 351 10.98 25.80 -7.15
N GLY A 352 11.50 26.15 -8.33
CA GLY A 352 12.45 27.26 -8.47
C GLY A 352 13.73 27.00 -7.69
N GLU A 353 14.03 27.89 -6.72
CA GLU A 353 15.21 27.75 -5.84
C GLU A 353 14.92 26.92 -4.57
N ARG A 354 13.69 26.46 -4.39
CA ARG A 354 13.27 25.69 -3.21
C ARG A 354 13.07 24.22 -3.56
N GLU A 355 13.09 23.40 -2.54
CA GLU A 355 12.62 22.01 -2.61
C GLU A 355 11.35 21.86 -1.78
N VAL A 356 10.39 21.11 -2.31
CA VAL A 356 9.15 20.73 -1.63
C VAL A 356 9.25 19.26 -1.30
N ALA A 357 9.11 18.90 -0.02
CA ALA A 357 8.98 17.51 0.40
C ALA A 357 7.55 17.04 0.11
N LEU A 358 7.37 16.19 -0.90
CA LEU A 358 6.05 15.75 -1.35
C LEU A 358 5.40 14.80 -0.36
N MET A 359 6.19 13.86 0.17
CA MET A 359 5.74 12.88 1.16
C MET A 359 6.91 12.35 1.98
N ARG A 360 6.60 11.77 3.16
CA ARG A 360 7.55 11.11 4.05
C ARG A 360 6.98 9.80 4.55
N TRP A 361 7.53 8.68 4.09
CA TRP A 361 7.03 7.35 4.41
C TRP A 361 8.01 6.53 5.27
N ALA A 362 7.46 5.57 6.01
CA ALA A 362 8.26 4.54 6.66
C ALA A 362 8.87 3.60 5.62
N THR A 363 10.10 3.15 5.86
CA THR A 363 10.80 2.20 5.01
C THR A 363 11.63 1.22 5.83
N THR A 364 12.45 0.42 5.15
CA THR A 364 13.36 -0.56 5.76
C THR A 364 14.78 -0.30 5.29
N ILE A 365 15.76 -0.74 6.09
CA ILE A 365 17.18 -0.52 5.77
C ILE A 365 18.05 -1.77 5.92
N GLY A 366 17.52 -2.85 6.45
CA GLY A 366 18.27 -4.08 6.70
C GLY A 366 17.87 -4.78 7.98
N GLY A 367 18.65 -5.76 8.40
CA GLY A 367 18.42 -6.51 9.62
C GLY A 367 19.16 -7.87 9.62
N TRP A 368 19.03 -8.59 10.71
CA TRP A 368 19.58 -9.93 10.82
C TRP A 368 18.79 -10.93 9.97
N LYS A 369 19.50 -11.68 9.10
CA LYS A 369 18.94 -12.65 8.18
C LYS A 369 19.72 -13.94 8.21
N LYS A 370 19.03 -15.07 7.96
CA LYS A 370 19.66 -16.35 7.70
C LYS A 370 20.21 -16.35 6.29
N GLU A 371 21.48 -16.61 6.15
CA GLU A 371 22.19 -16.66 4.87
C GLU A 371 23.08 -17.89 4.82
N ARG A 372 23.22 -18.48 3.64
CA ARG A 372 24.22 -19.49 3.37
C ARG A 372 25.58 -18.84 3.22
N LYS A 373 26.54 -19.25 4.01
CA LYS A 373 27.94 -18.82 3.95
C LYS A 373 28.69 -19.56 2.84
N GLU A 374 29.91 -19.10 2.54
CA GLU A 374 30.79 -19.74 1.54
C GLU A 374 31.15 -21.19 1.88
N ASP A 375 31.19 -21.55 3.16
CA ASP A 375 31.43 -22.91 3.66
C ASP A 375 30.16 -23.82 3.58
N GLY A 376 29.03 -23.27 3.11
CA GLY A 376 27.75 -23.96 3.01
C GLY A 376 26.90 -23.93 4.27
N GLU A 377 27.44 -23.46 5.41
CA GLU A 377 26.68 -23.35 6.65
C GLU A 377 25.66 -22.19 6.59
N ILE A 378 24.49 -22.41 7.22
CA ILE A 378 23.48 -21.35 7.37
C ILE A 378 23.75 -20.59 8.67
N GLY A 379 24.09 -19.31 8.55
CA GLY A 379 24.34 -18.42 9.68
C GLY A 379 23.49 -17.17 9.65
N LEU A 380 23.50 -16.42 10.76
CA LEU A 380 22.89 -15.08 10.81
C LEU A 380 23.90 -14.04 10.31
N GLU A 381 23.48 -13.22 9.37
CA GLU A 381 24.24 -12.08 8.85
C GLU A 381 23.40 -10.80 8.94
N TYR A 382 24.02 -9.70 9.30
CA TYR A 382 23.36 -8.40 9.30
C TYR A 382 23.46 -7.78 7.91
N LYS A 383 22.32 -7.75 7.21
CA LYS A 383 22.18 -7.08 5.91
C LYS A 383 21.81 -5.63 6.12
N GLU A 384 22.43 -4.73 5.37
CA GLU A 384 22.12 -3.30 5.44
C GLU A 384 22.13 -2.67 4.04
N SER A 385 21.41 -1.56 3.90
CA SER A 385 21.41 -0.78 2.66
C SER A 385 22.73 -0.05 2.48
N ASP A 386 23.16 0.08 1.24
CA ASP A 386 24.32 0.88 0.86
C ASP A 386 24.09 2.36 1.15
N VAL A 387 25.07 3.01 1.76
CA VAL A 387 25.10 4.45 1.99
C VAL A 387 25.66 5.16 0.77
N GLY A 388 25.17 6.36 0.48
CA GLY A 388 25.70 7.22 -0.58
C GLY A 388 24.70 7.52 -1.68
N ASP A 389 25.22 8.07 -2.78
CA ASP A 389 24.40 8.50 -3.90
C ASP A 389 24.13 7.33 -4.85
N ARG A 390 22.88 7.21 -5.25
CA ARG A 390 22.34 6.21 -6.17
C ARG A 390 21.40 6.88 -7.16
N PHE A 391 20.94 6.12 -8.16
CA PHE A 391 19.99 6.60 -9.16
C PHE A 391 18.95 5.53 -9.47
N TRP A 392 17.70 5.93 -9.58
CA TRP A 392 16.66 5.11 -10.20
C TRP A 392 16.64 5.37 -11.70
N ARG A 393 17.05 4.37 -12.44
CA ARG A 393 16.97 4.35 -13.90
C ARG A 393 15.88 3.41 -14.39
N GLN A 394 15.65 2.34 -13.67
CA GLN A 394 14.78 1.24 -14.04
C GLN A 394 13.68 1.07 -13.03
N LEU A 395 12.44 1.15 -13.53
CA LEU A 395 11.21 0.87 -12.84
C LEU A 395 10.59 -0.39 -13.44
N ILE A 396 10.33 -1.41 -12.64
CA ILE A 396 9.81 -2.70 -13.09
C ILE A 396 8.43 -2.93 -12.49
N ALA A 397 7.44 -3.13 -13.37
CA ALA A 397 6.08 -3.52 -13.01
C ALA A 397 6.00 -5.02 -12.79
N ALA A 398 5.36 -5.43 -11.69
CA ALA A 398 5.18 -6.81 -11.27
C ALA A 398 6.47 -7.63 -11.43
N PRO A 399 7.53 -7.31 -10.67
CA PRO A 399 8.80 -7.98 -10.77
C PRO A 399 8.73 -9.44 -10.35
N ALA A 400 9.54 -10.29 -10.99
CA ALA A 400 9.90 -11.57 -10.43
C ALA A 400 11.14 -11.43 -9.54
N TRP A 401 11.19 -12.20 -8.46
CA TRP A 401 12.36 -12.28 -7.62
C TRP A 401 13.34 -13.33 -8.16
N LEU A 402 14.59 -12.96 -8.27
CA LEU A 402 15.69 -13.86 -8.60
C LEU A 402 16.47 -14.11 -7.30
N PRO A 403 16.21 -15.21 -6.58
CA PRO A 403 16.85 -15.47 -5.30
C PRO A 403 18.36 -15.58 -5.42
N PRO A 404 19.16 -14.80 -4.65
CA PRO A 404 20.60 -14.99 -4.56
C PRO A 404 20.97 -16.41 -4.14
N GLU A 405 22.16 -16.87 -4.50
CA GLU A 405 22.65 -18.19 -4.09
C GLU A 405 22.77 -18.34 -2.57
N SER A 406 23.02 -17.24 -1.87
CA SER A 406 23.06 -17.19 -0.39
C SER A 406 21.70 -17.46 0.27
N THR A 407 20.58 -17.40 -0.49
CA THR A 407 19.25 -17.72 0.06
C THR A 407 19.15 -19.22 0.29
N PRO A 408 18.86 -19.69 1.52
CA PRO A 408 18.66 -21.09 1.82
C PRO A 408 17.51 -21.70 1.00
N GLU A 409 17.66 -22.93 0.50
CA GLU A 409 16.64 -23.62 -0.29
C GLU A 409 15.33 -23.78 0.50
N THR A 410 15.43 -24.06 1.80
CA THR A 410 14.27 -24.17 2.72
C THR A 410 13.38 -22.92 2.73
N ASP A 411 13.96 -21.75 2.43
CA ASP A 411 13.19 -20.51 2.33
C ASP A 411 12.43 -20.40 1.00
N LEU A 412 12.81 -21.17 -0.02
CA LEU A 412 12.27 -21.13 -1.38
C LEU A 412 11.23 -22.21 -1.67
N VAL A 413 11.15 -23.25 -0.83
CA VAL A 413 10.23 -24.37 -1.04
C VAL A 413 9.26 -24.54 0.13
N LYS A 414 8.19 -25.24 -0.12
CA LYS A 414 7.21 -25.71 0.86
C LYS A 414 6.80 -27.15 0.50
N GLU A 415 6.34 -27.88 1.48
CA GLU A 415 5.64 -29.13 1.23
C GLU A 415 4.19 -28.85 0.85
N ASP A 416 3.69 -29.57 -0.16
CA ASP A 416 2.26 -29.60 -0.48
C ASP A 416 1.51 -30.57 0.47
N ALA A 417 0.20 -30.73 0.26
CA ALA A 417 -0.65 -31.56 1.10
C ALA A 417 -0.28 -33.08 0.99
N GLU A 418 0.37 -33.45 -0.09
CA GLU A 418 0.83 -34.82 -0.41
C GLU A 418 2.27 -35.06 0.07
N GLY A 419 2.95 -34.08 0.66
CA GLY A 419 4.33 -34.17 1.15
C GLY A 419 5.39 -33.99 0.05
N ASN A 420 5.01 -33.53 -1.15
CA ASN A 420 5.97 -33.22 -2.20
C ASN A 420 6.55 -31.81 -2.01
N LEU A 421 7.83 -31.65 -2.37
CA LEU A 421 8.44 -30.32 -2.40
C LEU A 421 7.94 -29.52 -3.60
N ALA A 422 7.50 -28.32 -3.33
CA ALA A 422 7.08 -27.34 -4.35
C ALA A 422 7.73 -25.97 -4.08
N VAL A 423 8.12 -25.27 -5.15
CA VAL A 423 8.59 -23.89 -5.04
C VAL A 423 7.51 -23.00 -4.46
N LYS A 424 7.87 -22.11 -3.54
CA LYS A 424 7.00 -21.01 -3.07
C LYS A 424 6.80 -19.97 -4.19
N ARG A 425 5.99 -20.34 -5.18
CA ARG A 425 5.79 -19.53 -6.40
C ARG A 425 5.34 -18.11 -6.10
N ASP A 426 4.52 -17.93 -5.07
CA ASP A 426 4.03 -16.62 -4.65
C ASP A 426 5.17 -15.66 -4.25
N LEU A 427 6.29 -16.21 -3.77
CA LEU A 427 7.46 -15.42 -3.37
C LEU A 427 8.32 -15.02 -4.57
N VAL A 428 8.36 -15.87 -5.60
CA VAL A 428 9.29 -15.75 -6.74
C VAL A 428 8.62 -15.13 -7.97
N GLN A 429 7.42 -15.59 -8.33
CA GLN A 429 6.71 -15.13 -9.52
C GLN A 429 6.06 -13.75 -9.33
N PRO A 430 5.76 -13.02 -10.44
CA PRO A 430 5.06 -11.76 -10.37
C PRO A 430 3.77 -11.82 -9.57
N GLY A 431 3.63 -10.92 -8.59
CA GLY A 431 2.45 -10.90 -7.75
C GLY A 431 2.60 -10.01 -6.50
N TYR A 432 1.50 -9.73 -5.85
CA TYR A 432 1.51 -8.86 -4.67
C TYR A 432 2.27 -9.49 -3.47
N ARG A 433 2.40 -10.83 -3.44
CA ARG A 433 3.18 -11.57 -2.43
C ARG A 433 4.63 -11.82 -2.82
N ASN A 434 5.03 -11.42 -4.03
CA ASN A 434 6.42 -11.52 -4.45
C ASN A 434 7.35 -10.82 -3.45
N ALA A 435 8.59 -11.28 -3.32
CA ALA A 435 9.57 -10.66 -2.44
C ALA A 435 9.77 -9.16 -2.71
N TYR A 436 9.56 -8.73 -3.96
CA TYR A 436 9.61 -7.32 -4.38
C TYR A 436 8.21 -6.68 -4.54
N GLY A 437 7.13 -7.39 -4.20
CA GLY A 437 5.77 -6.90 -4.36
C GLY A 437 5.40 -6.58 -5.81
N LEU A 438 4.62 -5.53 -6.01
CA LEU A 438 4.06 -5.16 -7.31
C LEU A 438 4.94 -4.20 -8.13
N VAL A 439 5.92 -3.58 -7.50
CA VAL A 439 6.80 -2.55 -8.10
C VAL A 439 8.20 -2.68 -7.56
N MET A 440 9.19 -2.50 -8.43
CA MET A 440 10.59 -2.47 -8.05
C MET A 440 11.33 -1.36 -8.79
N LEU A 441 12.10 -0.55 -8.05
CA LEU A 441 13.03 0.47 -8.53
C LEU A 441 14.45 0.02 -8.20
N ILE A 442 15.31 -0.07 -9.20
CA ILE A 442 16.70 -0.52 -9.02
C ILE A 442 17.58 0.66 -8.67
N HIS A 443 18.37 0.52 -7.59
CA HIS A 443 19.39 1.47 -7.20
C HIS A 443 20.67 1.22 -8.00
N HIS A 444 21.04 2.15 -8.87
CA HIS A 444 22.29 2.10 -9.60
C HIS A 444 23.29 3.09 -9.04
N GLU A 445 24.56 2.70 -8.95
CA GLU A 445 25.67 3.60 -8.68
C GLU A 445 26.27 4.06 -10.00
N GLU A 446 26.51 5.38 -10.15
CA GLU A 446 27.28 5.92 -11.26
C GLU A 446 28.77 5.69 -11.00
N VAL A 447 29.42 4.88 -11.82
CA VAL A 447 30.84 4.59 -11.77
C VAL A 447 31.52 5.11 -13.03
N ARG A 448 32.55 5.93 -12.87
CA ARG A 448 33.34 6.45 -14.00
C ARG A 448 34.59 5.60 -14.22
N ARG A 449 34.65 4.88 -15.34
CA ARG A 449 35.82 4.09 -15.74
C ARG A 449 36.25 4.50 -17.16
N GLY A 450 37.54 4.88 -17.32
CA GLY A 450 38.07 5.27 -18.62
C GLY A 450 37.34 6.45 -19.29
N GLY A 451 36.83 7.41 -18.52
CA GLY A 451 36.09 8.56 -19.01
C GLY A 451 34.63 8.27 -19.41
N LYS A 452 34.16 7.02 -19.28
CA LYS A 452 32.77 6.59 -19.56
C LYS A 452 32.01 6.37 -18.27
N VAL A 453 30.73 6.78 -18.27
CA VAL A 453 29.78 6.48 -17.20
C VAL A 453 29.30 5.03 -17.37
N GLN A 454 29.39 4.26 -16.31
CA GLN A 454 28.86 2.91 -16.18
C GLN A 454 27.93 2.87 -14.97
N TRP A 455 26.95 1.96 -14.99
CA TRP A 455 25.96 1.83 -13.94
C TRP A 455 26.14 0.48 -13.23
N ALA A 456 26.56 0.53 -11.96
CA ALA A 456 26.70 -0.68 -11.15
C ALA A 456 25.40 -0.94 -10.36
N ASP A 457 25.00 -2.21 -10.29
CA ASP A 457 23.86 -2.70 -9.51
C ASP A 457 24.38 -3.55 -8.36
N HIS A 458 24.22 -3.04 -7.13
CA HIS A 458 24.66 -3.71 -5.90
C HIS A 458 23.56 -4.53 -5.22
N GLY A 459 22.47 -4.81 -5.91
CA GLY A 459 21.38 -5.64 -5.36
C GLY A 459 20.38 -4.89 -4.50
N ILE A 460 20.56 -3.58 -4.25
CA ILE A 460 19.63 -2.78 -3.44
C ILE A 460 18.47 -2.25 -4.31
N ARG A 461 17.28 -2.29 -3.75
CA ARG A 461 16.03 -1.93 -4.41
C ARG A 461 15.15 -1.09 -3.49
N THR A 462 14.36 -0.17 -4.08
CA THR A 462 13.11 0.31 -3.47
C THR A 462 11.98 -0.50 -4.09
N HIS A 463 11.13 -1.14 -3.27
CA HIS A 463 10.13 -2.04 -3.80
C HIS A 463 8.89 -2.17 -2.90
N GLY A 464 7.80 -2.67 -3.48
CA GLY A 464 6.58 -2.99 -2.74
C GLY A 464 6.74 -4.20 -1.81
N SER A 465 5.89 -4.31 -0.80
CA SER A 465 5.85 -5.44 0.12
C SER A 465 4.47 -5.60 0.75
N VAL A 466 4.09 -6.84 1.06
CA VAL A 466 2.94 -7.17 1.92
C VAL A 466 3.35 -7.35 3.38
N ASP A 467 4.64 -7.37 3.68
CA ASP A 467 5.17 -7.54 5.03
C ASP A 467 5.25 -6.19 5.75
N TYR A 468 4.09 -5.69 6.17
CA TYR A 468 3.98 -4.42 6.88
C TYR A 468 4.67 -4.44 8.25
N ARG A 469 4.87 -5.62 8.87
CA ARG A 469 5.62 -5.73 10.13
C ARG A 469 7.08 -5.38 9.93
N SER A 470 7.68 -5.86 8.84
CA SER A 470 9.06 -5.52 8.52
C SER A 470 9.23 -4.04 8.25
N ILE A 471 8.27 -3.41 7.56
CA ILE A 471 8.28 -1.95 7.32
C ILE A 471 8.16 -1.20 8.64
N LYS A 472 7.19 -1.57 9.50
CA LYS A 472 7.02 -0.97 10.83
C LYS A 472 8.28 -1.09 11.70
N ASN A 473 9.00 -2.19 11.56
CA ASN A 473 10.22 -2.46 12.33
C ASN A 473 11.50 -1.98 11.62
N GLY A 474 11.40 -1.46 10.40
CA GLY A 474 12.51 -0.97 9.61
C GLY A 474 13.50 -2.08 9.18
N THR A 475 13.05 -3.35 9.06
CA THR A 475 13.92 -4.50 8.82
C THR A 475 13.73 -5.14 7.44
N SER A 476 14.83 -5.46 6.75
CA SER A 476 14.85 -6.13 5.44
C SER A 476 16.15 -6.91 5.23
N HIS A 477 16.44 -7.30 3.97
CA HIS A 477 17.75 -7.79 3.52
C HIS A 477 18.63 -6.68 2.91
N GLY A 478 18.42 -5.43 3.34
CA GLY A 478 19.12 -4.26 2.80
C GLY A 478 18.26 -3.40 1.86
N CYS A 479 17.24 -3.94 1.23
CA CYS A 479 16.33 -3.19 0.36
C CYS A 479 15.39 -2.26 1.15
N HIS A 480 14.88 -1.24 0.46
CA HIS A 480 13.94 -0.26 0.98
C HIS A 480 12.51 -0.67 0.63
N ARG A 481 11.78 -1.21 1.59
CA ARG A 481 10.40 -1.66 1.40
C ARG A 481 9.41 -0.53 1.59
N LEU A 482 8.45 -0.46 0.70
CA LEU A 482 7.23 0.35 0.81
C LEU A 482 6.02 -0.59 0.84
N TYR A 483 4.89 -0.14 1.36
CA TYR A 483 3.65 -0.87 1.14
C TYR A 483 3.36 -0.94 -0.35
N ASN A 484 2.83 -2.06 -0.84
CA ASN A 484 2.53 -2.23 -2.27
C ASN A 484 1.68 -1.07 -2.83
N GLN A 485 0.69 -0.62 -2.08
CA GLN A 485 -0.15 0.51 -2.46
C GLN A 485 0.66 1.80 -2.63
N LEU A 486 1.57 2.11 -1.71
CA LEU A 486 2.43 3.29 -1.80
C LEU A 486 3.45 3.17 -2.94
N ALA A 487 3.99 1.96 -3.15
CA ALA A 487 4.88 1.70 -4.29
C ALA A 487 4.17 1.88 -5.63
N LEU A 488 2.89 1.49 -5.74
CA LEU A 488 2.07 1.74 -6.93
C LEU A 488 1.81 3.23 -7.14
N ARG A 489 1.46 3.98 -6.09
CA ARG A 489 1.28 5.44 -6.18
C ARG A 489 2.57 6.13 -6.62
N LEU A 490 3.71 5.78 -5.99
CA LEU A 490 5.01 6.29 -6.39
C LEU A 490 5.33 6.01 -7.85
N SER A 491 5.08 4.78 -8.32
CA SER A 491 5.31 4.42 -9.71
C SER A 491 4.40 5.18 -10.68
N GLY A 492 3.12 5.34 -10.35
CA GLY A 492 2.17 6.14 -11.13
C GLY A 492 2.61 7.59 -11.23
N PHE A 493 3.01 8.19 -10.09
CA PHE A 493 3.58 9.53 -10.04
C PHE A 493 4.83 9.71 -10.91
N LEU A 494 5.78 8.76 -10.82
CA LEU A 494 6.99 8.80 -11.65
C LEU A 494 6.67 8.70 -13.15
N LEU A 495 5.71 7.86 -13.54
CA LEU A 495 5.29 7.71 -14.94
C LEU A 495 4.49 8.92 -15.45
N GLU A 496 3.87 9.71 -14.58
CA GLU A 496 3.19 10.96 -14.93
C GLU A 496 4.17 12.11 -15.09
N HIS A 497 5.09 12.25 -14.15
CA HIS A 497 5.90 13.46 -13.99
C HIS A 497 7.37 13.29 -14.41
N ARG A 498 7.74 12.15 -15.00
CA ARG A 498 9.09 11.91 -15.52
C ARG A 498 9.04 11.36 -16.92
N THR A 499 9.92 11.88 -17.79
CA THR A 499 10.16 11.29 -19.10
C THR A 499 10.62 9.84 -18.92
N HIS A 500 9.99 8.93 -19.64
CA HIS A 500 10.32 7.51 -19.57
C HIS A 500 10.10 6.80 -20.90
N THR A 501 10.77 5.66 -21.07
CA THR A 501 10.58 4.77 -22.22
C THR A 501 10.05 3.42 -21.72
N ARG A 502 8.97 2.93 -22.32
CA ARG A 502 8.47 1.57 -22.12
C ARG A 502 9.37 0.60 -22.90
N LYS A 503 10.16 -0.20 -22.20
CA LYS A 503 11.05 -1.22 -22.81
C LYS A 503 10.35 -2.57 -22.98
N GLY A 504 9.25 -2.79 -22.23
CA GLY A 504 8.50 -4.04 -22.31
C GLY A 504 9.04 -5.14 -21.41
N LYS A 505 8.75 -6.40 -21.77
CA LYS A 505 9.13 -7.58 -21.00
C LYS A 505 10.65 -7.71 -20.91
N MET A 506 11.19 -7.70 -19.68
CA MET A 506 12.60 -7.92 -19.43
C MET A 506 12.89 -9.43 -19.33
N GLN A 507 13.39 -9.99 -20.43
CA GLN A 507 13.77 -11.39 -20.48
C GLN A 507 14.99 -11.66 -19.59
N VAL A 508 14.97 -12.78 -18.86
CA VAL A 508 16.08 -13.34 -18.10
C VAL A 508 16.05 -14.84 -18.26
N ASP A 509 17.20 -15.49 -18.17
CA ASP A 509 17.30 -16.95 -18.15
C ASP A 509 17.84 -17.37 -16.76
N PHE A 510 16.99 -17.19 -15.75
CA PHE A 510 17.36 -17.54 -14.39
C PHE A 510 16.83 -18.94 -14.05
N ARG A 511 17.76 -19.84 -13.75
CA ARG A 511 17.46 -21.21 -13.32
C ARG A 511 18.25 -21.52 -12.05
N ARG A 512 17.62 -22.21 -11.12
CA ARG A 512 18.26 -22.68 -9.91
C ARG A 512 17.68 -24.04 -9.52
N THR A 513 18.55 -25.01 -9.36
CA THR A 513 18.22 -26.31 -8.79
C THR A 513 18.22 -26.19 -7.26
N LEU A 514 17.13 -26.57 -6.64
CA LEU A 514 16.95 -26.55 -5.18
C LEU A 514 17.00 -28.00 -4.69
N GLU A 515 17.98 -28.31 -3.84
CA GLU A 515 18.18 -29.65 -3.28
C GLU A 515 17.86 -29.62 -1.78
N ILE A 516 16.93 -30.46 -1.33
CA ILE A 516 16.57 -30.61 0.08
C ILE A 516 16.47 -32.10 0.38
N GLU A 517 17.34 -32.56 1.24
CA GLU A 517 17.51 -33.98 1.54
C GLU A 517 17.75 -34.80 0.24
N ASP A 518 16.86 -35.69 -0.12
CA ASP A 518 16.91 -36.52 -1.33
C ASP A 518 16.00 -36.04 -2.47
N LYS A 519 15.39 -34.87 -2.31
CA LYS A 519 14.44 -34.28 -3.26
C LYS A 519 15.04 -33.07 -3.97
N THR A 520 14.73 -32.99 -5.27
CA THR A 520 15.19 -31.88 -6.14
C THR A 520 14.00 -31.18 -6.79
N VAL A 521 14.03 -29.84 -6.81
CA VAL A 521 13.02 -29.00 -7.47
C VAL A 521 13.69 -27.93 -8.30
N GLU A 522 13.23 -27.75 -9.53
CA GLU A 522 13.72 -26.70 -10.44
C GLU A 522 12.94 -25.41 -10.25
N LEU A 523 13.68 -24.31 -10.06
CA LEU A 523 13.17 -22.95 -10.11
C LEU A 523 13.58 -22.31 -11.43
N ASP A 524 12.61 -21.97 -12.27
CA ASP A 524 12.78 -21.29 -13.54
C ASP A 524 12.04 -19.95 -13.55
N VAL A 525 12.75 -18.88 -13.93
CA VAL A 525 12.20 -17.52 -14.04
C VAL A 525 12.60 -16.92 -15.38
N PRO A 526 11.70 -16.93 -16.39
CA PRO A 526 12.04 -16.47 -17.73
C PRO A 526 11.98 -14.96 -17.92
N SER A 527 11.38 -14.23 -16.99
CA SER A 527 11.22 -12.77 -17.09
C SER A 527 11.32 -12.11 -15.72
N ARG A 528 11.98 -10.96 -15.69
CA ARG A 528 12.09 -10.14 -14.48
C ARG A 528 10.87 -9.21 -14.25
N GLY A 529 9.97 -9.09 -15.22
CA GLY A 529 8.81 -8.19 -15.21
C GLY A 529 8.80 -7.25 -16.42
N TYR A 530 7.99 -6.20 -16.37
CA TYR A 530 7.84 -5.21 -17.42
C TYR A 530 8.63 -3.95 -17.08
N LEU A 531 9.58 -3.59 -17.91
CA LEU A 531 10.56 -2.52 -17.68
C LEU A 531 10.12 -1.18 -18.26
N TYR A 532 10.21 -0.14 -17.44
CA TYR A 532 10.23 1.28 -17.81
C TYR A 532 11.61 1.85 -17.49
N GLU A 533 12.19 2.60 -18.41
CA GLU A 533 13.46 3.30 -18.22
C GLU A 533 13.19 4.79 -18.04
N LEU A 534 13.60 5.34 -16.91
CA LEU A 534 13.47 6.76 -16.55
C LEU A 534 14.64 7.55 -17.17
N ASP A 535 14.34 8.66 -17.84
CA ASP A 535 15.33 9.56 -18.45
C ASP A 535 14.91 11.03 -18.29
N PRO A 536 15.68 11.85 -17.56
CA PRO A 536 16.88 11.48 -16.79
C PRO A 536 16.57 10.62 -15.55
N PRO A 537 17.56 9.87 -15.04
CA PRO A 537 17.44 9.09 -13.82
C PRO A 537 17.07 9.96 -12.61
N VAL A 538 16.37 9.39 -11.63
CA VAL A 538 16.02 10.07 -10.37
C VAL A 538 17.15 9.86 -9.35
N PRO A 539 17.80 10.93 -8.85
CA PRO A 539 18.81 10.83 -7.80
C PRO A 539 18.21 10.28 -6.49
N VAL A 540 18.95 9.38 -5.84
CA VAL A 540 18.60 8.80 -4.55
C VAL A 540 19.80 8.92 -3.63
N ARG A 541 19.65 9.59 -2.50
CA ARG A 541 20.67 9.68 -1.46
C ARG A 541 20.28 8.85 -0.26
N VAL A 542 21.11 7.87 0.08
CA VAL A 542 20.95 7.06 1.29
C VAL A 542 21.88 7.60 2.36
N LEU A 543 21.30 8.17 3.42
CA LEU A 543 22.04 8.74 4.54
C LEU A 543 22.57 7.65 5.47
N LYS A 544 23.71 7.92 6.11
CA LYS A 544 24.36 6.95 7.01
C LYS A 544 23.48 6.58 8.22
N GLY A 545 22.66 7.52 8.70
CA GLY A 545 21.93 7.37 9.96
C GLY A 545 22.86 7.37 11.18
N ASN A 546 22.29 7.18 12.35
CA ASN A 546 23.07 7.03 13.59
C ASN A 546 23.37 5.54 13.82
N THR A 547 24.62 5.17 13.92
CA THR A 547 25.01 3.82 14.32
C THR A 547 25.12 3.74 15.83
N GLY A 548 24.13 3.13 16.47
CA GLY A 548 24.24 2.69 17.85
C GLY A 548 25.18 1.49 17.91
N THR A 549 26.33 1.64 18.58
CA THR A 549 27.37 0.63 18.64
C THR A 549 27.17 -0.26 19.84
N GLU A 550 26.77 -1.50 19.64
CA GLU A 550 27.43 -2.66 20.25
C GLU A 550 27.55 -3.71 19.16
N GLU A 551 28.76 -3.96 18.68
CA GLU A 551 29.02 -5.14 17.87
C GLU A 551 28.70 -6.37 18.71
N PRO A 552 27.84 -7.29 18.24
CA PRO A 552 27.62 -8.54 18.93
C PRO A 552 28.98 -9.29 18.95
N LYS A 553 29.50 -9.58 20.11
CA LYS A 553 30.55 -10.59 20.28
C LYS A 553 30.07 -11.84 19.55
N SER A 554 30.88 -12.38 18.65
CA SER A 554 30.56 -13.43 17.69
C SER A 554 29.55 -14.46 18.22
N LEU A 555 28.50 -14.72 17.49
CA LEU A 555 27.46 -15.72 17.77
C LEU A 555 27.99 -17.17 17.61
N SER A 556 29.28 -17.34 17.30
CA SER A 556 29.89 -18.64 17.03
C SER A 556 29.96 -19.60 18.23
N SER A 557 29.45 -19.22 19.40
CA SER A 557 29.51 -20.06 20.61
C SER A 557 28.14 -20.40 21.24
N GLN A 558 27.02 -20.07 20.60
CA GLN A 558 25.71 -20.48 21.11
C GLN A 558 25.00 -21.39 20.08
N GLY A 559 24.94 -22.65 20.43
CA GLY A 559 24.18 -23.66 19.70
C GLY A 559 22.72 -23.25 19.48
N PRO A 560 22.00 -23.92 18.60
CA PRO A 560 20.63 -23.56 18.22
C PRO A 560 19.72 -23.56 19.45
N SER A 561 19.34 -22.41 19.95
CA SER A 561 18.23 -22.31 20.88
C SER A 561 16.95 -22.45 20.06
N ASN A 562 16.21 -23.50 20.30
CA ASN A 562 14.86 -23.73 19.80
C ASN A 562 13.93 -22.58 20.22
N ALA A 563 13.92 -21.50 19.47
CA ALA A 563 12.93 -20.44 19.56
C ALA A 563 12.31 -20.25 18.18
N ASP A 564 11.71 -21.31 17.68
CA ASP A 564 10.89 -21.24 16.48
C ASP A 564 9.55 -21.95 16.75
N GLY A 565 8.64 -21.21 17.32
CA GLY A 565 7.29 -21.60 17.64
C GLY A 565 6.29 -20.57 17.14
N SER A 566 6.38 -20.15 15.88
CA SER A 566 5.24 -19.52 15.21
C SER A 566 5.30 -19.76 13.70
N ALA A 567 5.04 -20.99 13.33
CA ALA A 567 4.56 -21.30 12.01
C ALA A 567 3.24 -20.55 11.78
N VAL A 568 3.26 -19.59 10.89
CA VAL A 568 2.05 -19.02 10.30
C VAL A 568 1.44 -20.15 9.46
N ARG A 569 0.50 -20.87 10.02
CA ARG A 569 -0.38 -21.75 9.26
C ARG A 569 -1.39 -20.91 8.51
N GLY A 570 -1.43 -21.13 7.20
CA GLY A 570 -2.52 -20.88 6.28
C GLY A 570 -2.79 -19.42 5.89
#